data_608e14ec8c1e6b3c00adcfbcfa97a9ce
#
_entry.id   608e14ec8c1e6b3c00adcfbcfa97a9ce
#
_cell.length_a   1.000
_cell.length_b   1.000
_cell.length_c   1.000
_cell.angle_alpha   90.00
_cell.angle_beta   90.00
_cell.angle_gamma   90.00
#
_symmetry.space_group_name_H-M   'P 1'
#
loop_
_entity.id
_entity.type
_entity.pdbx_description
1 polymer ?
#
loop_
_entity_poly.entity_id
_entity_poly.type
_entity_poly.pdbx_seq_one_letter_code
_entity_poly.pdbx_strand_id
1 'polypeptide(L)'
;VLLCYPGLQAFISHRIAHKLNYWHVPFIPRLISYLTRIITGIEIHPAASIGNRFFIDHGEGVVIGETTIIGDDVLIYQQVTLGGTGKETGKRHPTIGNNVIIGAGAKILGNITIENNVRIGAGSVVVNDVPEYSTVVGIPGKIVHQKFVAPDGTLMHNRIPDPVTCELNRLKYEVLELQEKVKKLEGANKEL
;
A
#
# COMPACT_ATOMS: atom_id res chain seq x y z
N VAL A 1 20.71 17.97 -3.40
CA VAL A 1 19.78 16.87 -3.02
C VAL A 1 19.02 17.26 -1.76
N LEU A 2 19.69 17.57 -0.62
CA LEU A 2 19.05 17.88 0.67
C LEU A 2 18.00 19.01 0.63
N LEU A 3 18.20 20.02 -0.18
CA LEU A 3 17.33 21.21 -0.26
C LEU A 3 16.14 21.05 -1.22
N CYS A 4 16.21 20.10 -2.14
CA CYS A 4 15.22 19.96 -3.21
C CYS A 4 14.46 18.61 -3.18
N TYR A 5 14.59 17.84 -2.11
CA TYR A 5 13.89 16.55 -1.95
C TYR A 5 12.87 16.65 -0.83
N PRO A 6 11.57 16.90 -1.14
CA PRO A 6 10.54 17.14 -0.14
C PRO A 6 10.33 15.94 0.79
N GLY A 7 10.45 14.71 0.28
CA GLY A 7 10.34 13.50 1.09
C GLY A 7 11.40 13.40 2.19
N LEU A 8 12.64 13.77 1.88
CA LEU A 8 13.73 13.80 2.86
C LEU A 8 13.51 14.87 3.93
N GLN A 9 13.07 16.06 3.51
CA GLN A 9 12.78 17.16 4.44
C GLN A 9 11.63 16.77 5.40
N ALA A 10 10.57 16.17 4.87
CA ALA A 10 9.45 15.69 5.66
C ALA A 10 9.87 14.59 6.66
N PHE A 11 10.72 13.66 6.23
CA PHE A 11 11.21 12.60 7.10
C PHE A 11 12.12 13.11 8.23
N ILE A 12 13.05 14.02 7.95
CA ILE A 12 13.89 14.64 8.97
C ILE A 12 13.05 15.41 9.99
N SER A 13 12.12 16.24 9.50
CA SER A 13 11.19 17.00 10.36
C SER A 13 10.34 16.06 11.23
N HIS A 14 9.86 14.95 10.65
CA HIS A 14 9.13 13.93 11.40
C HIS A 14 9.98 13.31 12.51
N ARG A 15 11.24 12.95 12.25
CA ARG A 15 12.13 12.39 13.30
C ARG A 15 12.26 13.33 14.51
N ILE A 16 12.38 14.64 14.26
CA ILE A 16 12.42 15.65 15.33
C ILE A 16 11.07 15.72 16.07
N ALA A 17 9.99 15.85 15.30
CA ALA A 17 8.65 15.94 15.86
C ALA A 17 8.27 14.68 16.67
N HIS A 18 8.61 13.50 16.17
CA HIS A 18 8.38 12.22 16.85
C HIS A 18 9.12 12.13 18.18
N LYS A 19 10.38 12.53 18.22
CA LYS A 19 11.17 12.55 19.46
C LYS A 19 10.60 13.51 20.50
N LEU A 20 10.17 14.70 20.09
CA LEU A 20 9.50 15.66 20.96
C LEU A 20 8.14 15.14 21.44
N ASN A 21 7.40 14.47 20.57
CA ASN A 21 6.14 13.83 20.92
C ASN A 21 6.34 12.69 21.95
N TYR A 22 7.39 11.89 21.80
CA TYR A 22 7.77 10.87 22.77
C TYR A 22 8.10 11.47 24.15
N TRP A 23 8.71 12.66 24.18
CA TRP A 23 8.97 13.39 25.43
C TRP A 23 7.73 14.14 25.98
N HIS A 24 6.56 13.91 25.38
CA HIS A 24 5.31 14.56 25.77
C HIS A 24 5.34 16.10 25.72
N VAL A 25 6.17 16.68 24.84
CA VAL A 25 6.18 18.13 24.60
C VAL A 25 4.85 18.52 23.95
N PRO A 26 4.05 19.40 24.59
CA PRO A 26 2.76 19.78 24.03
C PRO A 26 2.93 20.71 22.82
N PHE A 27 1.98 20.68 21.88
CA PHE A 27 1.83 21.59 20.74
C PHE A 27 2.98 21.55 19.71
N ILE A 28 4.25 21.66 20.12
CA ILE A 28 5.41 21.79 19.21
C ILE A 28 5.51 20.66 18.18
N PRO A 29 5.34 19.37 18.52
CA PRO A 29 5.38 18.30 17.52
C PRO A 29 4.35 18.49 16.40
N ARG A 30 3.13 18.87 16.75
CA ARG A 30 2.06 19.13 15.76
C ARG A 30 2.34 20.37 14.93
N LEU A 31 2.90 21.42 15.51
CA LEU A 31 3.32 22.62 14.79
C LEU A 31 4.40 22.29 13.74
N ILE A 32 5.42 21.50 14.11
CA ILE A 32 6.45 21.05 13.16
C ILE A 32 5.80 20.28 12.00
N SER A 33 4.94 19.32 12.29
CA SER A 33 4.23 18.55 11.27
C SER A 33 3.39 19.46 10.35
N TYR A 34 2.69 20.41 10.90
CA TYR A 34 1.89 21.39 10.14
C TYR A 34 2.73 22.25 9.20
N LEU A 35 3.84 22.81 9.70
CA LEU A 35 4.76 23.61 8.90
C LEU A 35 5.42 22.76 7.80
N THR A 36 5.82 21.54 8.12
CA THR A 36 6.39 20.60 7.16
C THR A 36 5.40 20.33 6.02
N ARG A 37 4.13 20.11 6.34
CA ARG A 37 3.07 19.93 5.32
C ARG A 37 2.95 21.14 4.39
N ILE A 38 2.98 22.35 4.92
CA ILE A 38 2.91 23.58 4.11
C ILE A 38 4.09 23.67 3.12
N ILE A 39 5.28 23.29 3.58
CA ILE A 39 6.51 23.42 2.77
C ILE A 39 6.66 22.28 1.76
N THR A 40 6.27 21.04 2.15
CA THR A 40 6.57 19.82 1.38
C THR A 40 5.37 19.19 0.70
N GLY A 41 4.15 19.57 1.07
CA GLY A 41 2.92 18.87 0.66
C GLY A 41 2.72 17.50 1.35
N ILE A 42 3.58 17.14 2.32
CA ILE A 42 3.59 15.84 2.98
C ILE A 42 3.15 15.99 4.43
N GLU A 43 2.11 15.26 4.83
CA GLU A 43 1.64 15.21 6.21
C GLU A 43 2.04 13.90 6.88
N ILE A 44 2.87 13.97 7.93
CA ILE A 44 3.20 12.83 8.79
C ILE A 44 2.84 13.20 10.22
N HIS A 45 1.96 12.39 10.84
CA HIS A 45 1.60 12.61 12.24
C HIS A 45 2.81 12.36 13.16
N PRO A 46 3.10 13.22 14.15
CA PRO A 46 4.27 13.04 15.02
C PRO A 46 4.30 11.73 15.81
N ALA A 47 3.13 11.13 16.08
CA ALA A 47 3.04 9.85 16.79
C ALA A 47 3.25 8.62 15.89
N ALA A 48 3.25 8.77 14.57
CA ALA A 48 3.51 7.66 13.66
C ALA A 48 4.91 7.07 13.90
N SER A 49 5.00 5.73 13.92
CA SER A 49 6.27 5.02 14.08
C SER A 49 6.80 4.62 12.71
N ILE A 50 8.00 5.04 12.36
CA ILE A 50 8.61 4.79 11.04
C ILE A 50 10.00 4.20 11.24
N GLY A 51 10.26 3.07 10.60
CA GLY A 51 11.52 2.33 10.61
C GLY A 51 12.65 3.05 9.88
N ASN A 52 13.67 2.30 9.50
CA ASN A 52 14.86 2.79 8.81
C ASN A 52 14.68 2.67 7.28
N ARG A 53 15.47 3.45 6.53
CA ARG A 53 15.48 3.43 5.05
C ARG A 53 14.09 3.60 4.43
N PHE A 54 13.22 4.33 5.12
CA PHE A 54 11.94 4.79 4.58
C PHE A 54 12.18 5.91 3.57
N PHE A 55 11.58 5.80 2.41
CA PHE A 55 11.73 6.75 1.34
C PHE A 55 10.38 7.19 0.76
N ILE A 56 10.23 8.50 0.56
CA ILE A 56 9.06 9.10 -0.10
C ILE A 56 9.54 9.69 -1.42
N ASP A 57 9.09 9.13 -2.53
CA ASP A 57 9.37 9.66 -3.85
C ASP A 57 8.26 10.61 -4.31
N HIS A 58 8.64 11.77 -4.84
CA HIS A 58 7.76 12.89 -5.19
C HIS A 58 7.04 13.52 -3.99
N GLY A 59 6.22 12.80 -3.27
CA GLY A 59 5.65 13.07 -1.95
C GLY A 59 4.43 13.96 -1.88
N GLU A 60 4.10 14.74 -2.89
CA GLU A 60 2.93 15.62 -2.88
C GLU A 60 1.65 14.87 -2.48
N GLY A 61 0.93 15.37 -1.48
CA GLY A 61 -0.33 14.80 -1.02
C GLY A 61 -0.23 13.48 -0.23
N VAL A 62 0.97 13.10 0.22
CA VAL A 62 1.14 11.97 1.15
C VAL A 62 0.55 12.31 2.52
N VAL A 63 -0.21 11.38 3.09
CA VAL A 63 -0.77 11.49 4.44
C VAL A 63 -0.49 10.21 5.23
N ILE A 64 0.23 10.36 6.36
CA ILE A 64 0.53 9.27 7.29
C ILE A 64 -0.11 9.57 8.64
N GLY A 65 -1.11 8.76 9.01
CA GLY A 65 -1.95 8.96 10.20
C GLY A 65 -1.25 8.59 11.51
N GLU A 66 -1.87 9.02 12.61
CA GLU A 66 -1.33 8.99 13.98
C GLU A 66 -0.81 7.64 14.45
N THR A 67 -1.58 6.58 14.28
CA THR A 67 -1.25 5.25 14.81
C THR A 67 -0.64 4.34 13.74
N THR A 68 -0.14 4.92 12.64
CA THR A 68 0.57 4.17 11.59
C THR A 68 1.89 3.63 12.11
N ILE A 69 2.19 2.40 11.74
CA ILE A 69 3.49 1.76 11.97
C ILE A 69 4.06 1.39 10.60
N ILE A 70 5.29 1.77 10.33
CA ILE A 70 6.01 1.47 9.08
C ILE A 70 7.32 0.80 9.44
N GLY A 71 7.59 -0.35 8.83
CA GLY A 71 8.83 -1.11 8.98
C GLY A 71 10.01 -0.48 8.23
N ASP A 72 11.02 -1.28 8.00
CA ASP A 72 12.25 -0.91 7.29
C ASP A 72 12.12 -1.10 5.78
N ASP A 73 12.90 -0.36 5.00
CA ASP A 73 12.99 -0.49 3.52
C ASP A 73 11.65 -0.25 2.81
N VAL A 74 10.86 0.70 3.27
CA VAL A 74 9.55 1.02 2.68
C VAL A 74 9.65 2.21 1.74
N LEU A 75 9.12 2.04 0.53
CA LEU A 75 9.02 3.09 -0.49
C LEU A 75 7.56 3.46 -0.70
N ILE A 76 7.24 4.74 -0.63
CA ILE A 76 5.92 5.27 -1.00
C ILE A 76 6.03 6.39 -2.01
N TYR A 77 5.01 6.52 -2.84
CA TYR A 77 4.92 7.56 -3.86
C TYR A 77 3.92 8.65 -3.46
N GLN A 78 3.81 9.68 -4.30
CA GLN A 78 2.89 10.79 -4.09
C GLN A 78 1.43 10.35 -3.89
N GLN A 79 0.64 11.15 -3.16
CA GLN A 79 -0.79 10.95 -2.89
C GLN A 79 -1.14 9.65 -2.16
N VAL A 80 -0.16 8.93 -1.61
CA VAL A 80 -0.42 7.77 -0.74
C VAL A 80 -1.07 8.22 0.55
N THR A 81 -2.12 7.50 0.99
CA THR A 81 -2.76 7.73 2.28
C THR A 81 -2.68 6.47 3.13
N LEU A 82 -2.06 6.58 4.30
CA LEU A 82 -2.12 5.59 5.38
C LEU A 82 -3.11 6.13 6.44
N GLY A 83 -4.40 5.82 6.23
CA GLY A 83 -5.52 6.46 6.92
C GLY A 83 -6.30 5.55 7.86
N GLY A 84 -7.09 6.14 8.74
CA GLY A 84 -8.10 5.45 9.54
C GLY A 84 -9.48 5.45 8.87
N THR A 85 -10.41 4.63 9.38
CA THR A 85 -11.80 4.58 8.90
C THR A 85 -12.73 5.57 9.62
N GLY A 86 -12.20 6.35 10.55
CA GLY A 86 -12.86 7.49 11.18
C GLY A 86 -13.79 7.19 12.37
N LYS A 87 -14.05 5.92 12.69
CA LYS A 87 -14.99 5.52 13.78
C LYS A 87 -14.29 4.86 14.98
N GLU A 88 -13.03 4.52 14.86
CA GLU A 88 -12.31 3.74 15.87
C GLU A 88 -11.43 4.63 16.76
N THR A 89 -11.39 4.32 18.04
CA THR A 89 -10.45 4.89 19.00
C THR A 89 -9.25 3.95 19.16
N GLY A 90 -8.06 4.48 19.42
CA GLY A 90 -6.84 3.69 19.57
C GLY A 90 -6.16 3.41 18.22
N LYS A 91 -5.70 2.18 18.00
CA LYS A 91 -5.05 1.74 16.76
C LYS A 91 -6.08 1.69 15.63
N ARG A 92 -5.98 2.63 14.69
CA ARG A 92 -6.94 2.82 13.58
C ARG A 92 -6.29 3.06 12.23
N HIS A 93 -4.97 3.11 12.19
CA HIS A 93 -4.19 3.28 10.97
C HIS A 93 -3.38 2.00 10.67
N PRO A 94 -2.97 1.77 9.44
CA PRO A 94 -2.34 0.53 9.04
C PRO A 94 -0.98 0.30 9.68
N THR A 95 -0.60 -0.97 9.71
CA THR A 95 0.76 -1.44 9.99
C THR A 95 1.36 -1.93 8.68
N ILE A 96 2.50 -1.38 8.30
CA ILE A 96 3.24 -1.71 7.08
C ILE A 96 4.51 -2.46 7.48
N GLY A 97 4.70 -3.65 6.95
CA GLY A 97 5.89 -4.48 7.15
C GLY A 97 7.14 -3.93 6.47
N ASN A 98 8.14 -4.80 6.37
CA ASN A 98 9.42 -4.44 5.75
C ASN A 98 9.41 -4.69 4.24
N ASN A 99 10.26 -3.96 3.51
CA ASN A 99 10.43 -4.10 2.05
C ASN A 99 9.10 -3.99 1.30
N VAL A 100 8.29 -3.00 1.66
CA VAL A 100 6.98 -2.74 1.04
C VAL A 100 7.08 -1.58 0.08
N ILE A 101 6.43 -1.70 -1.08
CA ILE A 101 6.31 -0.61 -2.05
C ILE A 101 4.83 -0.24 -2.23
N ILE A 102 4.53 1.05 -2.07
CA ILE A 102 3.17 1.58 -2.19
C ILE A 102 3.13 2.58 -3.33
N GLY A 103 2.46 2.20 -4.40
CA GLY A 103 2.33 2.99 -5.63
C GLY A 103 1.54 4.29 -5.45
N ALA A 104 1.75 5.21 -6.38
CA ALA A 104 1.17 6.55 -6.37
C ALA A 104 -0.36 6.53 -6.20
N GLY A 105 -0.88 7.39 -5.32
CA GLY A 105 -2.32 7.52 -5.11
C GLY A 105 -3.00 6.38 -4.35
N ALA A 106 -2.27 5.35 -3.93
CA ALA A 106 -2.86 4.24 -3.17
C ALA A 106 -3.37 4.70 -1.81
N LYS A 107 -4.49 4.10 -1.37
CA LYS A 107 -5.13 4.35 -0.08
C LYS A 107 -5.15 3.05 0.73
N ILE A 108 -4.51 3.05 1.88
CA ILE A 108 -4.51 1.93 2.82
C ILE A 108 -5.24 2.41 4.07
N LEU A 109 -6.41 1.81 4.34
CA LEU A 109 -7.35 2.37 5.28
C LEU A 109 -7.75 1.37 6.36
N GLY A 110 -7.70 1.83 7.62
CA GLY A 110 -8.10 1.04 8.78
C GLY A 110 -6.94 0.42 9.54
N ASN A 111 -7.27 -0.28 10.61
CA ASN A 111 -6.30 -1.06 11.39
C ASN A 111 -6.04 -2.41 10.71
N ILE A 112 -5.36 -2.36 9.58
CA ILE A 112 -4.98 -3.53 8.77
C ILE A 112 -3.47 -3.70 8.74
N THR A 113 -3.02 -4.90 8.42
CA THR A 113 -1.61 -5.25 8.30
C THR A 113 -1.25 -5.54 6.84
N ILE A 114 -0.24 -4.85 6.35
CA ILE A 114 0.43 -5.15 5.10
C ILE A 114 1.74 -5.82 5.47
N GLU A 115 1.84 -7.12 5.20
CA GLU A 115 2.99 -7.93 5.60
C GLU A 115 4.26 -7.57 4.79
N ASN A 116 5.37 -8.28 5.05
CA ASN A 116 6.65 -7.99 4.38
C ASN A 116 6.62 -8.33 2.88
N ASN A 117 7.48 -7.67 2.11
CA ASN A 117 7.67 -7.93 0.68
C ASN A 117 6.41 -7.75 -0.18
N VAL A 118 5.49 -6.89 0.27
CA VAL A 118 4.22 -6.60 -0.42
C VAL A 118 4.39 -5.41 -1.37
N ARG A 119 3.59 -5.44 -2.45
CA ARG A 119 3.45 -4.34 -3.41
C ARG A 119 2.02 -3.93 -3.54
N ILE A 120 1.80 -2.64 -3.42
CA ILE A 120 0.51 -2.02 -3.66
C ILE A 120 0.60 -1.23 -4.96
N GLY A 121 -0.24 -1.59 -5.94
CA GLY A 121 -0.31 -0.88 -7.21
C GLY A 121 -0.84 0.54 -7.06
N ALA A 122 -0.45 1.40 -8.01
CA ALA A 122 -0.93 2.78 -8.03
C ALA A 122 -2.46 2.86 -8.06
N GLY A 123 -3.03 3.84 -7.33
CA GLY A 123 -4.48 4.06 -7.26
C GLY A 123 -5.28 2.99 -6.51
N SER A 124 -4.66 1.98 -5.95
CA SER A 124 -5.36 0.90 -5.25
C SER A 124 -5.95 1.36 -3.91
N VAL A 125 -7.10 0.78 -3.53
CA VAL A 125 -7.74 1.02 -2.23
C VAL A 125 -7.76 -0.29 -1.43
N VAL A 126 -6.94 -0.36 -0.39
CA VAL A 126 -6.73 -1.56 0.43
C VAL A 126 -7.41 -1.36 1.79
N VAL A 127 -8.30 -2.27 2.14
CA VAL A 127 -9.11 -2.23 3.36
C VAL A 127 -9.08 -3.55 4.14
N ASN A 128 -8.27 -4.51 3.69
CA ASN A 128 -8.08 -5.81 4.33
C ASN A 128 -6.59 -6.12 4.46
N ASP A 129 -6.26 -7.03 5.37
CA ASP A 129 -4.90 -7.51 5.56
C ASP A 129 -4.33 -8.12 4.27
N VAL A 130 -3.03 -7.93 4.06
CA VAL A 130 -2.32 -8.42 2.89
C VAL A 130 -1.16 -9.31 3.32
N PRO A 131 -1.17 -10.61 2.95
CA PRO A 131 -0.10 -11.54 3.32
C PRO A 131 1.20 -11.23 2.57
N GLU A 132 2.29 -11.77 3.09
CA GLU A 132 3.64 -11.64 2.52
C GLU A 132 3.71 -12.02 1.04
N TYR A 133 4.66 -11.38 0.33
CA TYR A 133 4.97 -11.66 -1.09
C TYR A 133 3.79 -11.47 -2.04
N SER A 134 2.80 -10.67 -1.65
CA SER A 134 1.61 -10.39 -2.45
C SER A 134 1.72 -9.08 -3.20
N THR A 135 1.05 -9.01 -4.35
CA THR A 135 0.76 -7.77 -5.06
C THR A 135 -0.73 -7.48 -4.97
N VAL A 136 -1.10 -6.25 -4.61
CA VAL A 136 -2.50 -5.80 -4.52
C VAL A 136 -2.74 -4.71 -5.53
N VAL A 137 -3.84 -4.81 -6.29
CA VAL A 137 -4.23 -3.79 -7.27
C VAL A 137 -5.75 -3.62 -7.31
N GLY A 138 -6.19 -2.43 -7.70
CA GLY A 138 -7.61 -2.13 -7.97
C GLY A 138 -8.38 -1.50 -6.80
N ILE A 139 -9.67 -1.24 -7.04
CA ILE A 139 -10.63 -0.63 -6.12
C ILE A 139 -11.91 -1.47 -6.12
N PRO A 140 -12.23 -2.22 -5.05
CA PRO A 140 -11.35 -2.51 -3.90
C PRO A 140 -10.12 -3.33 -4.30
N GLY A 141 -9.03 -3.20 -3.52
CA GLY A 141 -7.77 -3.90 -3.77
C GLY A 141 -7.93 -5.42 -3.71
N LYS A 142 -7.52 -6.10 -4.78
CA LYS A 142 -7.51 -7.56 -4.88
C LYS A 142 -6.07 -8.06 -4.87
N ILE A 143 -5.82 -9.12 -4.12
CA ILE A 143 -4.52 -9.78 -4.08
C ILE A 143 -4.32 -10.55 -5.38
N VAL A 144 -3.24 -10.25 -6.08
CA VAL A 144 -2.79 -10.97 -7.27
C VAL A 144 -1.58 -11.78 -6.87
N HIS A 145 -1.75 -13.10 -6.73
CA HIS A 145 -0.64 -14.00 -6.45
C HIS A 145 0.23 -14.15 -7.70
N GLN A 146 1.34 -13.42 -7.75
CA GLN A 146 2.41 -13.71 -8.71
C GLN A 146 3.75 -13.61 -7.99
N LYS A 147 4.49 -14.70 -8.00
CA LYS A 147 5.92 -14.71 -7.66
C LYS A 147 6.70 -13.99 -8.76
N PHE A 148 6.66 -12.66 -8.78
CA PHE A 148 7.54 -11.86 -9.63
C PHE A 148 8.80 -11.48 -8.87
N VAL A 149 9.59 -12.49 -8.62
CA VAL A 149 11.00 -12.29 -8.25
C VAL A 149 11.78 -12.54 -9.52
N ALA A 150 12.47 -11.51 -10.03
CA ALA A 150 13.44 -11.72 -11.10
C ALA A 150 14.52 -12.72 -10.61
N PRO A 151 15.22 -13.43 -11.49
CA PRO A 151 16.26 -14.40 -11.11
C PRO A 151 17.36 -13.80 -10.23
N ASP A 152 17.53 -12.47 -10.23
CA ASP A 152 18.50 -11.71 -9.43
C ASP A 152 17.92 -11.20 -8.09
N GLY A 153 16.70 -11.58 -7.72
CA GLY A 153 16.02 -11.11 -6.50
C GLY A 153 15.41 -9.70 -6.62
N THR A 154 15.55 -9.03 -7.77
CA THR A 154 14.93 -7.72 -7.98
C THR A 154 13.45 -7.86 -8.30
N LEU A 155 12.68 -6.95 -7.76
CA LEU A 155 11.23 -6.92 -7.94
C LEU A 155 10.89 -6.09 -9.19
N MET A 156 10.24 -6.71 -10.18
CA MET A 156 9.86 -6.04 -11.42
C MET A 156 8.66 -5.10 -11.22
N HIS A 157 8.90 -3.81 -11.11
CA HIS A 157 7.87 -2.78 -10.90
C HIS A 157 6.92 -2.56 -12.08
N ASN A 158 7.32 -2.96 -13.29
CA ASN A 158 6.64 -2.61 -14.54
C ASN A 158 5.69 -3.69 -15.08
N ARG A 159 5.51 -4.80 -14.36
CA ARG A 159 4.61 -5.89 -14.74
C ARG A 159 3.59 -6.15 -13.64
N ILE A 160 2.69 -5.21 -13.44
CA ILE A 160 1.52 -5.41 -12.58
C ILE A 160 0.44 -6.04 -13.48
N PRO A 161 0.00 -7.30 -13.22
CA PRO A 161 -1.09 -7.89 -14.00
C PRO A 161 -2.37 -7.11 -13.74
N ASP A 162 -3.14 -6.87 -14.81
CA ASP A 162 -4.47 -6.31 -14.70
C ASP A 162 -5.42 -7.36 -14.07
N PRO A 163 -5.99 -7.09 -12.87
CA PRO A 163 -6.87 -8.05 -12.19
C PRO A 163 -8.12 -8.37 -12.99
N VAL A 164 -8.61 -7.41 -13.77
CA VAL A 164 -9.81 -7.60 -14.62
C VAL A 164 -9.49 -8.58 -15.74
N THR A 165 -8.35 -8.42 -16.39
CA THR A 165 -7.88 -9.34 -17.44
C THR A 165 -7.64 -10.75 -16.89
N CYS A 166 -7.05 -10.88 -15.69
CA CYS A 166 -6.84 -12.17 -15.04
C CYS A 166 -8.18 -12.87 -14.73
N GLU A 167 -9.15 -12.15 -14.18
CA GLU A 167 -10.46 -12.70 -13.84
C GLU A 167 -11.27 -13.04 -15.10
N LEU A 168 -11.23 -12.20 -16.13
CA LEU A 168 -11.85 -12.49 -17.44
C LEU A 168 -11.28 -13.75 -18.09
N ASN A 169 -9.97 -13.93 -18.03
CA ASN A 169 -9.34 -15.14 -18.55
C ASN A 169 -9.77 -16.38 -17.76
N ARG A 170 -9.85 -16.31 -16.43
CA ARG A 170 -10.34 -17.40 -15.59
C ARG A 170 -11.78 -17.77 -15.96
N LEU A 171 -12.68 -16.80 -16.01
CA LEU A 171 -14.08 -17.01 -16.39
C LEU A 171 -14.20 -17.59 -17.80
N LYS A 172 -13.38 -17.14 -18.73
CA LYS A 172 -13.36 -17.69 -20.09
C LYS A 172 -12.98 -19.18 -20.11
N TYR A 173 -12.00 -19.59 -19.31
CA TYR A 173 -11.64 -21.02 -19.19
C TYR A 173 -12.76 -21.84 -18.55
N GLU A 174 -13.39 -21.34 -17.49
CA GLU A 174 -14.55 -22.00 -16.86
C GLU A 174 -15.72 -22.18 -17.84
N VAL A 175 -16.04 -21.14 -18.63
CA VAL A 175 -17.08 -21.21 -19.66
C VAL A 175 -16.74 -22.24 -20.73
N LEU A 176 -15.51 -22.31 -21.20
CA LEU A 176 -15.08 -23.29 -22.18
C LEU A 176 -15.21 -24.73 -21.63
N GLU A 177 -14.80 -24.97 -20.39
CA GLU A 177 -14.94 -26.27 -19.72
C GLU A 177 -16.41 -26.69 -19.57
N LEU A 178 -17.29 -25.75 -19.18
CA LEU A 178 -18.72 -25.99 -19.09
C LEU A 178 -19.34 -26.29 -20.44
N GLN A 179 -18.94 -25.58 -21.50
CA GLN A 179 -19.40 -25.86 -22.86
C GLN A 179 -19.00 -27.25 -23.35
N GLU A 180 -17.80 -27.73 -23.04
CA GLU A 180 -17.37 -29.09 -23.35
C GLU A 180 -18.19 -30.14 -22.57
N LYS A 181 -18.47 -29.90 -21.28
CA LYS A 181 -19.31 -30.78 -20.47
C LYS A 181 -20.75 -30.88 -21.01
N VAL A 182 -21.35 -29.76 -21.41
CA VAL A 182 -22.66 -29.71 -22.02
C VAL A 182 -22.67 -30.49 -23.32
N LYS A 183 -21.68 -30.28 -24.19
CA LYS A 183 -21.58 -30.99 -25.48
C LYS A 183 -21.45 -32.51 -25.32
N LYS A 184 -20.72 -32.97 -24.30
CA LYS A 184 -20.64 -34.41 -23.96
C LYS A 184 -21.96 -34.97 -23.49
N LEU A 185 -22.73 -34.24 -22.67
CA LEU A 185 -24.07 -34.67 -22.18
C LEU A 185 -25.08 -34.69 -23.31
N GLU A 186 -25.06 -33.71 -24.22
CA GLU A 186 -25.95 -33.69 -25.39
C GLU A 186 -25.64 -34.81 -26.39
N GLY A 187 -24.37 -35.22 -26.51
CA GLY A 187 -23.95 -36.37 -27.32
C GLY A 187 -24.46 -37.69 -26.71
N ALA A 188 -24.32 -37.86 -25.40
CA ALA A 188 -24.77 -39.04 -24.70
C ALA A 188 -26.31 -39.20 -24.71
N ASN A 189 -27.07 -38.11 -24.75
CA ASN A 189 -28.54 -38.11 -24.84
C ASN A 189 -29.08 -38.42 -26.27
N LYS A 190 -28.26 -38.37 -27.29
CA LYS A 190 -28.64 -38.71 -28.67
C LYS A 190 -28.42 -40.18 -29.02
N GLU A 191 -27.71 -40.90 -28.14
CA GLU A 191 -27.44 -42.36 -28.31
C GLU A 191 -28.41 -43.25 -27.49
N LEU A 192 -29.34 -42.64 -26.75
CA LEU A 192 -30.48 -43.28 -26.05
C LEU A 192 -31.76 -43.08 -26.83
#